data_5d7717492cdfabbe50b44af96473b9d4
#
_entry.id   5d7717492cdfabbe50b44af96473b9d4
#
_cell.length_a   1.000
_cell.length_b   1.000
_cell.length_c   1.000
_cell.angle_alpha   90.00
_cell.angle_beta   90.00
_cell.angle_gamma   90.00
#
_symmetry.space_group_name_H-M   'P 1'
#
loop_
_entity.id
_entity.type
_entity.pdbx_description
1 polymer ?
#
loop_
_entity_poly.entity_id
_entity_poly.type
_entity_poly.pdbx_seq_one_letter_code
_entity_poly.pdbx_strand_id
1 'polypeptide(L)'
;MKTHLVDILDRPGGQCAELYPEKPIYDIPGFPIITGQELTDNLIKQIEPFSPTFHLQQMAESLTKLDNGNWQLTTDEGTVLEAPVVVIAAGGGSFMPKKPSIPNLEEYEGKSVFYAVRKMEQFRGKNLLIAGGGDSALDWCLNLQPLAKSTQLIHRRNDFRAAPDSVSKMRALVDENKMKFHVADIKELHGDNGQLNAVTVQPKGEDSYTVECDTLLAFYGLTMKLGPIANFGLNLHENLIPVDTEKFETSTKGIFSIGDINSYPGKLKLILSGFHEGALMAQQAFRYVYPDKKLRFQYTTSSSSLQEKLGVDEKAA
;
A
#
# COMPACT_ATOMS: atom_id res chain seq x y z
N MET A 1 -7.80 24.84 1.47
CA MET A 1 -9.11 24.17 1.26
C MET A 1 -9.43 23.35 2.50
N LYS A 2 -10.70 23.28 2.91
CA LYS A 2 -11.13 22.36 3.95
C LYS A 2 -11.15 20.93 3.37
N THR A 3 -10.59 19.95 4.07
CA THR A 3 -10.40 18.60 3.53
C THR A 3 -10.96 17.57 4.50
N HIS A 4 -11.70 16.60 3.97
CA HIS A 4 -12.16 15.40 4.64
C HIS A 4 -11.52 14.19 3.97
N LEU A 5 -11.02 13.23 4.76
CA LEU A 5 -10.47 11.97 4.29
C LEU A 5 -11.36 10.83 4.80
N VAL A 6 -11.75 9.95 3.90
CA VAL A 6 -12.54 8.75 4.22
C VAL A 6 -11.67 7.53 3.96
N ASP A 7 -11.53 6.66 4.93
CA ASP A 7 -10.79 5.41 4.79
C ASP A 7 -11.46 4.29 5.58
N ILE A 8 -11.47 3.08 5.01
CA ILE A 8 -11.97 1.87 5.67
C ILE A 8 -11.03 1.40 6.79
N LEU A 9 -9.78 1.79 6.77
CA LEU A 9 -8.80 1.44 7.79
C LEU A 9 -9.05 2.22 9.09
N ASP A 10 -8.57 1.68 10.19
CA ASP A 10 -8.66 2.29 11.53
C ASP A 10 -7.65 3.43 11.75
N ARG A 11 -6.75 3.62 10.81
CA ARG A 11 -5.67 4.63 10.84
C ARG A 11 -5.27 5.06 9.43
N PRO A 12 -4.72 6.29 9.28
CA PRO A 12 -4.16 6.73 8.00
C PRO A 12 -2.86 6.01 7.68
N GLY A 13 -2.49 6.01 6.39
CA GLY A 13 -1.22 5.47 5.88
C GLY A 13 -1.37 4.38 4.83
N GLY A 14 -2.58 3.84 4.66
CA GLY A 14 -2.88 2.85 3.61
C GLY A 14 -1.92 1.66 3.64
N GLN A 15 -1.42 1.26 2.47
CA GLN A 15 -0.53 0.11 2.34
C GLN A 15 0.78 0.26 3.12
N CYS A 16 1.33 1.48 3.23
CA CYS A 16 2.58 1.73 3.96
C CYS A 16 2.46 1.36 5.44
N ALA A 17 1.39 1.80 6.09
CA ALA A 17 1.17 1.52 7.51
C ALA A 17 0.59 0.11 7.77
N GLU A 18 -0.17 -0.46 6.81
CA GLU A 18 -0.89 -1.70 7.01
C GLU A 18 -0.08 -2.94 6.61
N LEU A 19 0.63 -2.90 5.48
CA LEU A 19 1.27 -4.09 4.92
C LEU A 19 2.78 -4.18 5.20
N TYR A 20 3.46 -3.02 5.31
CA TYR A 20 4.91 -2.98 5.43
C TYR A 20 5.43 -1.77 6.24
N PRO A 21 4.91 -1.55 7.47
CA PRO A 21 5.28 -0.38 8.27
C PRO A 21 6.78 -0.29 8.58
N GLU A 22 7.45 -1.41 8.78
CA GLU A 22 8.89 -1.49 9.10
C GLU A 22 9.78 -1.73 7.86
N LYS A 23 9.18 -1.81 6.65
CA LYS A 23 9.96 -1.98 5.42
C LYS A 23 10.70 -0.69 5.07
N PRO A 24 12.02 -0.74 4.82
CA PRO A 24 12.76 0.42 4.36
C PRO A 24 12.37 0.81 2.92
N ILE A 25 12.21 2.10 2.69
CA ILE A 25 11.90 2.74 1.40
C ILE A 25 13.08 3.64 1.05
N TYR A 26 13.56 3.59 -0.19
CA TYR A 26 14.78 4.26 -0.63
C TYR A 26 14.54 5.30 -1.73
N ASP A 27 13.31 5.39 -2.26
CA ASP A 27 12.95 6.21 -3.43
C ASP A 27 12.05 7.40 -3.07
N ILE A 28 12.09 7.85 -1.80
CA ILE A 28 11.47 9.10 -1.36
C ILE A 28 12.51 10.21 -1.37
N PRO A 29 12.40 11.21 -2.26
CA PRO A 29 13.35 12.32 -2.31
C PRO A 29 13.49 13.05 -0.96
N GLY A 30 14.72 13.32 -0.56
CA GLY A 30 15.03 13.95 0.72
C GLY A 30 15.29 12.97 1.87
N PHE A 31 14.99 11.69 1.70
CA PHE A 31 15.28 10.64 2.69
C PHE A 31 16.16 9.55 2.06
N PRO A 32 17.43 9.39 2.48
CA PRO A 32 18.27 8.28 2.04
C PRO A 32 17.66 6.90 2.35
N ILE A 33 16.93 6.83 3.47
CA ILE A 33 16.16 5.69 3.92
C ILE A 33 15.05 6.18 4.86
N ILE A 34 13.84 5.63 4.73
CA ILE A 34 12.72 5.86 5.64
C ILE A 34 11.85 4.61 5.67
N THR A 35 11.24 4.28 6.80
CA THR A 35 10.28 3.16 6.86
C THR A 35 8.87 3.61 6.43
N GLY A 36 8.00 2.66 6.09
CA GLY A 36 6.61 2.94 5.73
C GLY A 36 5.85 3.67 6.84
N GLN A 37 6.09 3.31 8.12
CA GLN A 37 5.45 3.96 9.26
C GLN A 37 6.02 5.37 9.50
N GLU A 38 7.35 5.53 9.50
CA GLU A 38 7.99 6.84 9.68
C GLU A 38 7.57 7.84 8.60
N LEU A 39 7.44 7.38 7.33
CA LEU A 39 6.93 8.23 6.25
C LEU A 39 5.49 8.68 6.54
N THR A 40 4.63 7.74 6.96
CA THR A 40 3.23 8.04 7.32
C THR A 40 3.17 9.05 8.46
N ASP A 41 3.92 8.84 9.54
CA ASP A 41 3.94 9.71 10.71
C ASP A 41 4.41 11.12 10.35
N ASN A 42 5.44 11.24 9.52
CA ASN A 42 5.94 12.52 9.03
C ASN A 42 4.91 13.27 8.17
N LEU A 43 4.19 12.55 7.29
CA LEU A 43 3.13 13.13 6.47
C LEU A 43 1.93 13.58 7.30
N ILE A 44 1.52 12.81 8.31
CA ILE A 44 0.45 13.21 9.24
C ILE A 44 0.87 14.48 10.01
N LYS A 45 2.08 14.51 10.56
CA LYS A 45 2.63 15.70 11.21
C LYS A 45 2.67 16.92 10.29
N GLN A 46 3.00 16.72 9.00
CA GLN A 46 3.07 17.79 8.01
C GLN A 46 1.70 18.41 7.72
N ILE A 47 0.61 17.62 7.76
CA ILE A 47 -0.75 18.11 7.48
C ILE A 47 -1.50 18.57 8.73
N GLU A 48 -1.03 18.28 9.93
CA GLU A 48 -1.65 18.63 11.21
C GLU A 48 -2.04 20.11 11.33
N PRO A 49 -1.18 21.09 10.94
CA PRO A 49 -1.52 22.52 10.99
C PRO A 49 -2.70 22.94 10.11
N PHE A 50 -3.11 22.07 9.17
CA PHE A 50 -4.24 22.33 8.25
C PHE A 50 -5.54 21.68 8.74
N SER A 51 -5.50 20.93 9.84
CA SER A 51 -6.65 20.31 10.52
C SER A 51 -7.60 19.56 9.58
N PRO A 52 -7.12 18.59 8.77
CA PRO A 52 -8.00 17.76 7.97
C PRO A 52 -8.89 16.90 8.89
N THR A 53 -10.10 16.61 8.43
CA THR A 53 -11.02 15.72 9.16
C THR A 53 -10.90 14.31 8.62
N PHE A 54 -10.63 13.34 9.49
CA PHE A 54 -10.58 11.92 9.15
C PHE A 54 -11.88 11.22 9.53
N HIS A 55 -12.43 10.45 8.60
CA HIS A 55 -13.53 9.52 8.76
C HIS A 55 -12.96 8.12 8.54
N LEU A 56 -12.45 7.53 9.60
CA LEU A 56 -11.81 6.21 9.59
C LEU A 56 -12.83 5.11 9.88
N GLN A 57 -12.50 3.88 9.49
CA GLN A 57 -13.39 2.71 9.60
C GLN A 57 -14.71 2.92 8.85
N GLN A 58 -14.67 3.69 7.77
CA GLN A 58 -15.83 3.98 6.94
C GLN A 58 -15.49 3.77 5.46
N MET A 59 -16.32 3.02 4.79
CA MET A 59 -16.18 2.79 3.35
C MET A 59 -17.03 3.80 2.57
N ALA A 60 -16.43 4.46 1.59
CA ALA A 60 -17.17 5.29 0.64
C ALA A 60 -18.09 4.39 -0.20
N GLU A 61 -19.40 4.42 0.06
CA GLU A 61 -20.39 3.51 -0.51
C GLU A 61 -21.05 4.06 -1.77
N SER A 62 -21.43 5.33 -1.77
CA SER A 62 -22.09 5.96 -2.91
C SER A 62 -21.59 7.38 -3.18
N LEU A 63 -21.66 7.78 -4.46
CA LEU A 63 -21.29 9.11 -4.91
C LEU A 63 -22.37 9.60 -5.88
N THR A 64 -23.01 10.74 -5.54
CA THR A 64 -24.11 11.30 -6.31
C THR A 64 -23.83 12.76 -6.65
N LYS A 65 -24.14 13.16 -7.89
CA LYS A 65 -24.09 14.55 -8.32
C LYS A 65 -25.37 15.26 -7.87
N LEU A 66 -25.23 16.40 -7.18
CA LEU A 66 -26.35 17.22 -6.73
C LEU A 66 -26.69 18.33 -7.75
N ASP A 67 -27.92 18.84 -7.68
CA ASP A 67 -28.42 19.91 -8.55
C ASP A 67 -27.62 21.22 -8.43
N ASN A 68 -27.05 21.49 -7.25
CA ASN A 68 -26.18 22.65 -7.02
C ASN A 68 -24.76 22.51 -7.61
N GLY A 69 -24.50 21.37 -8.26
CA GLY A 69 -23.22 21.08 -8.89
C GLY A 69 -22.18 20.47 -7.97
N ASN A 70 -22.44 20.30 -6.69
CA ASN A 70 -21.58 19.55 -5.76
C ASN A 70 -21.74 18.04 -5.92
N TRP A 71 -20.84 17.30 -5.28
CA TRP A 71 -20.88 15.88 -5.11
C TRP A 71 -21.27 15.55 -3.67
N GLN A 72 -22.15 14.58 -3.49
CA GLN A 72 -22.49 13.99 -2.20
C GLN A 72 -21.90 12.59 -2.14
N LEU A 73 -21.04 12.35 -1.14
CA LEU A 73 -20.50 11.05 -0.81
C LEU A 73 -21.19 10.55 0.46
N THR A 74 -21.68 9.30 0.42
CA THR A 74 -22.24 8.63 1.60
C THR A 74 -21.38 7.41 1.93
N THR A 75 -21.12 7.20 3.22
CA THR A 75 -20.38 6.03 3.72
C THR A 75 -21.34 4.94 4.20
N ASP A 76 -20.83 3.73 4.36
CA ASP A 76 -21.55 2.58 4.95
C ASP A 76 -22.03 2.82 6.40
N GLU A 77 -21.36 3.73 7.13
CA GLU A 77 -21.74 4.17 8.47
C GLU A 77 -22.74 5.34 8.47
N GLY A 78 -23.24 5.73 7.29
CA GLY A 78 -24.24 6.80 7.14
C GLY A 78 -23.67 8.22 7.22
N THR A 79 -22.37 8.42 7.21
CA THR A 79 -21.77 9.76 7.09
C THR A 79 -22.03 10.32 5.71
N VAL A 80 -22.58 11.53 5.64
CA VAL A 80 -22.86 12.25 4.38
C VAL A 80 -21.94 13.46 4.28
N LEU A 81 -21.15 13.53 3.20
CA LEU A 81 -20.23 14.61 2.91
C LEU A 81 -20.61 15.26 1.58
N GLU A 82 -20.64 16.60 1.55
CA GLU A 82 -20.90 17.36 0.34
C GLU A 82 -19.69 18.26 0.00
N ALA A 83 -19.25 18.21 -1.25
CA ALA A 83 -18.11 19.00 -1.72
C ALA A 83 -18.17 19.26 -3.22
N PRO A 84 -17.59 20.36 -3.71
CA PRO A 84 -17.45 20.61 -5.16
C PRO A 84 -16.45 19.69 -5.83
N VAL A 85 -15.56 19.05 -5.05
CA VAL A 85 -14.46 18.20 -5.52
C VAL A 85 -14.39 16.90 -4.72
N VAL A 86 -14.21 15.80 -5.45
CA VAL A 86 -13.88 14.49 -4.88
C VAL A 86 -12.55 14.03 -5.45
N VAL A 87 -11.67 13.53 -4.58
CA VAL A 87 -10.35 12.98 -4.96
C VAL A 87 -10.32 11.51 -4.58
N ILE A 88 -10.11 10.65 -5.58
CA ILE A 88 -9.98 9.21 -5.38
C ILE A 88 -8.49 8.87 -5.30
N ALA A 89 -8.02 8.58 -4.09
CA ALA A 89 -6.64 8.21 -3.78
C ALA A 89 -6.57 6.80 -3.16
N ALA A 90 -7.41 5.89 -3.66
CA ALA A 90 -7.66 4.58 -3.06
C ALA A 90 -6.57 3.53 -3.31
N GLY A 91 -5.40 3.94 -3.83
CA GLY A 91 -4.27 3.04 -4.10
C GLY A 91 -4.67 1.91 -5.04
N GLY A 92 -4.56 0.68 -4.62
CA GLY A 92 -5.05 -0.50 -5.34
C GLY A 92 -6.50 -0.86 -5.05
N GLY A 93 -7.26 0.00 -4.37
CA GLY A 93 -8.56 -0.36 -3.81
C GLY A 93 -8.40 -1.18 -2.53
N SER A 94 -9.41 -1.92 -2.15
CA SER A 94 -9.31 -2.87 -1.04
C SER A 94 -8.30 -3.96 -1.40
N PHE A 95 -7.19 -4.02 -0.66
CA PHE A 95 -6.14 -5.01 -0.87
C PHE A 95 -6.38 -6.24 0.01
N MET A 96 -6.68 -7.35 -0.64
CA MET A 96 -6.77 -8.65 0.00
C MET A 96 -5.60 -9.50 -0.44
N PRO A 97 -4.87 -10.15 0.50
CA PRO A 97 -3.82 -11.08 0.11
C PRO A 97 -4.40 -12.24 -0.69
N LYS A 98 -3.70 -12.63 -1.75
CA LYS A 98 -4.02 -13.86 -2.47
C LYS A 98 -3.65 -15.03 -1.58
N LYS A 99 -4.65 -15.77 -1.17
CA LYS A 99 -4.46 -16.96 -0.34
C LYS A 99 -4.08 -18.15 -1.21
N PRO A 100 -3.12 -18.97 -0.78
CA PRO A 100 -2.85 -20.23 -1.45
C PRO A 100 -4.02 -21.21 -1.25
N SER A 101 -4.28 -22.04 -2.25
CA SER A 101 -5.29 -23.09 -2.12
C SER A 101 -4.67 -24.32 -1.40
N ILE A 102 -4.63 -24.25 -0.08
CA ILE A 102 -4.09 -25.29 0.80
C ILE A 102 -5.21 -25.71 1.76
N PRO A 103 -5.44 -27.01 1.99
CA PRO A 103 -6.43 -27.47 2.96
C PRO A 103 -6.16 -26.92 4.37
N ASN A 104 -7.22 -26.61 5.10
CA ASN A 104 -7.21 -26.17 6.51
C ASN A 104 -6.37 -24.90 6.78
N LEU A 105 -6.14 -24.08 5.76
CA LEU A 105 -5.31 -22.86 5.86
C LEU A 105 -5.83 -21.92 6.95
N GLU A 106 -7.16 -21.79 7.09
CA GLU A 106 -7.84 -20.90 8.02
C GLU A 106 -7.50 -21.18 9.49
N GLU A 107 -7.17 -22.43 9.83
CA GLU A 107 -6.78 -22.81 11.19
C GLU A 107 -5.46 -22.18 11.64
N TYR A 108 -4.58 -21.89 10.68
CA TYR A 108 -3.23 -21.36 10.88
C TYR A 108 -3.14 -19.85 10.66
N GLU A 109 -4.14 -19.23 9.99
CA GLU A 109 -4.15 -17.79 9.69
C GLU A 109 -4.11 -16.93 10.96
N GLY A 110 -3.21 -15.96 10.96
CA GLY A 110 -3.01 -15.04 12.10
C GLY A 110 -2.27 -15.65 13.30
N LYS A 111 -1.99 -16.98 13.28
CA LYS A 111 -1.24 -17.69 14.34
C LYS A 111 0.17 -18.08 13.89
N SER A 112 0.27 -18.76 12.74
CA SER A 112 1.53 -19.21 12.14
C SER A 112 1.61 -19.01 10.63
N VAL A 113 0.51 -18.60 9.98
CA VAL A 113 0.46 -18.17 8.59
C VAL A 113 0.09 -16.69 8.52
N PHE A 114 0.95 -15.89 7.88
CA PHE A 114 0.78 -14.44 7.75
C PHE A 114 0.96 -14.00 6.30
N TYR A 115 0.31 -12.89 5.93
CA TYR A 115 0.33 -12.30 4.59
C TYR A 115 1.00 -10.92 4.56
N ALA A 116 1.39 -10.40 5.72
CA ALA A 116 2.08 -9.14 5.89
C ALA A 116 3.03 -9.21 7.09
N VAL A 117 4.08 -8.42 7.07
CA VAL A 117 4.99 -8.25 8.20
C VAL A 117 4.76 -6.86 8.79
N ARG A 118 3.93 -6.79 9.82
CA ARG A 118 3.65 -5.53 10.53
C ARG A 118 4.70 -5.22 11.59
N LYS A 119 5.34 -6.25 12.14
CA LYS A 119 6.38 -6.13 13.17
C LYS A 119 7.40 -7.24 12.99
N MET A 120 8.63 -6.88 12.60
CA MET A 120 9.68 -7.86 12.33
C MET A 120 10.07 -8.67 13.55
N GLU A 121 10.02 -8.05 14.73
CA GLU A 121 10.45 -8.66 15.99
C GLU A 121 9.63 -9.90 16.37
N GLN A 122 8.38 -10.01 15.93
CA GLN A 122 7.55 -11.23 16.15
C GLN A 122 8.13 -12.49 15.51
N PHE A 123 9.03 -12.33 14.55
CA PHE A 123 9.66 -13.44 13.81
C PHE A 123 11.06 -13.79 14.32
N ARG A 124 11.53 -13.10 15.35
CA ARG A 124 12.84 -13.38 15.96
C ARG A 124 12.90 -14.82 16.47
N GLY A 125 13.97 -15.53 16.08
CA GLY A 125 14.21 -16.91 16.50
C GLY A 125 13.26 -17.95 15.90
N LYS A 126 12.39 -17.57 14.94
CA LYS A 126 11.47 -18.47 14.26
C LYS A 126 12.13 -19.18 13.08
N ASN A 127 11.61 -20.37 12.74
CA ASN A 127 11.96 -21.09 11.51
C ASN A 127 10.98 -20.65 10.41
N LEU A 128 11.41 -19.71 9.56
CA LEU A 128 10.55 -19.10 8.57
C LEU A 128 10.57 -19.85 7.25
N LEU A 129 9.40 -20.10 6.69
CA LEU A 129 9.20 -20.40 5.27
C LEU A 129 8.51 -19.20 4.61
N ILE A 130 9.16 -18.57 3.64
CA ILE A 130 8.64 -17.43 2.91
C ILE A 130 8.23 -17.88 1.52
N ALA A 131 6.98 -17.71 1.16
CA ALA A 131 6.42 -18.17 -0.10
C ALA A 131 6.14 -17.00 -1.05
N GLY A 132 6.75 -17.01 -2.24
CA GLY A 132 6.56 -15.99 -3.25
C GLY A 132 7.78 -15.82 -4.16
N GLY A 133 7.63 -15.04 -5.21
CA GLY A 133 8.70 -14.77 -6.19
C GLY A 133 8.74 -13.34 -6.70
N GLY A 134 8.09 -12.41 -6.01
CA GLY A 134 8.12 -10.97 -6.24
C GLY A 134 8.93 -10.23 -5.18
N ASP A 135 9.03 -8.90 -5.34
CA ASP A 135 9.80 -8.03 -4.44
C ASP A 135 9.46 -8.24 -2.96
N SER A 136 8.17 -8.32 -2.61
CA SER A 136 7.77 -8.54 -1.20
C SER A 136 8.38 -9.80 -0.59
N ALA A 137 8.39 -10.92 -1.30
CA ALA A 137 8.94 -12.17 -0.78
C ALA A 137 10.46 -12.06 -0.59
N LEU A 138 11.18 -11.51 -1.57
CA LEU A 138 12.64 -11.42 -1.51
C LEU A 138 13.10 -10.37 -0.50
N ASP A 139 12.43 -9.22 -0.44
CA ASP A 139 12.75 -8.19 0.55
C ASP A 139 12.58 -8.72 1.97
N TRP A 140 11.48 -9.43 2.24
CA TRP A 140 11.28 -10.02 3.56
C TRP A 140 12.23 -11.19 3.86
N CYS A 141 12.67 -11.95 2.86
CA CYS A 141 13.77 -12.90 3.04
C CYS A 141 15.04 -12.20 3.54
N LEU A 142 15.42 -11.10 2.90
CA LEU A 142 16.63 -10.36 3.23
C LEU A 142 16.54 -9.66 4.59
N ASN A 143 15.40 -9.04 4.89
CA ASN A 143 15.20 -8.29 6.13
C ASN A 143 15.02 -9.18 7.37
N LEU A 144 14.37 -10.36 7.23
CA LEU A 144 14.11 -11.25 8.34
C LEU A 144 15.22 -12.29 8.58
N GLN A 145 16.05 -12.56 7.58
CA GLN A 145 17.14 -13.55 7.69
C GLN A 145 18.05 -13.29 8.90
N PRO A 146 18.46 -12.05 9.25
CA PRO A 146 19.30 -11.80 10.41
C PRO A 146 18.60 -12.00 11.77
N LEU A 147 17.26 -12.01 11.79
CA LEU A 147 16.45 -12.11 13.00
C LEU A 147 15.95 -13.52 13.25
N ALA A 148 15.64 -14.25 12.21
CA ALA A 148 15.10 -15.60 12.26
C ALA A 148 16.15 -16.63 12.71
N LYS A 149 15.69 -17.75 13.27
CA LYS A 149 16.53 -18.91 13.53
C LYS A 149 16.95 -19.60 12.23
N SER A 150 16.03 -19.69 11.26
CA SER A 150 16.29 -20.15 9.92
C SER A 150 15.33 -19.47 8.93
N THR A 151 15.79 -19.22 7.72
CA THR A 151 14.98 -18.65 6.65
C THR A 151 15.03 -19.56 5.43
N GLN A 152 13.87 -19.87 4.90
CA GLN A 152 13.70 -20.67 3.69
C GLN A 152 12.76 -19.94 2.75
N LEU A 153 13.11 -19.85 1.47
CA LEU A 153 12.26 -19.34 0.41
C LEU A 153 11.66 -20.48 -0.38
N ILE A 154 10.37 -20.41 -0.69
CA ILE A 154 9.74 -21.34 -1.61
C ILE A 154 9.09 -20.57 -2.76
N HIS A 155 9.37 -20.96 -3.98
CA HIS A 155 8.74 -20.46 -5.18
C HIS A 155 8.57 -21.57 -6.21
N ARG A 156 7.44 -21.53 -6.94
CA ARG A 156 7.09 -22.56 -7.95
C ARG A 156 8.03 -22.62 -9.16
N ARG A 157 8.92 -21.64 -9.35
CA ARG A 157 9.87 -21.51 -10.46
C ARG A 157 11.22 -21.05 -9.95
N ASN A 158 12.25 -21.29 -10.74
CA ASN A 158 13.60 -20.75 -10.49
C ASN A 158 13.79 -19.35 -11.12
N ASP A 159 12.73 -18.68 -11.45
CA ASP A 159 12.69 -17.34 -12.07
C ASP A 159 11.84 -16.41 -11.20
N PHE A 160 12.34 -15.19 -11.00
CA PHE A 160 11.76 -14.22 -10.07
C PHE A 160 11.30 -12.96 -10.81
N ARG A 161 10.23 -12.34 -10.29
CA ARG A 161 9.75 -11.02 -10.75
C ARG A 161 10.29 -9.87 -9.89
N ALA A 162 11.13 -10.18 -8.93
CA ALA A 162 11.74 -9.21 -8.03
C ALA A 162 12.91 -8.48 -8.68
N ALA A 163 13.35 -7.38 -8.06
CA ALA A 163 14.51 -6.62 -8.47
C ALA A 163 15.77 -7.52 -8.58
N PRO A 164 16.57 -7.41 -9.65
CA PRO A 164 17.75 -8.25 -9.85
C PRO A 164 18.74 -8.22 -8.68
N ASP A 165 18.89 -7.09 -8.01
CA ASP A 165 19.75 -6.94 -6.83
C ASP A 165 19.27 -7.81 -5.66
N SER A 166 17.96 -7.79 -5.35
CA SER A 166 17.36 -8.62 -4.30
C SER A 166 17.51 -10.11 -4.63
N VAL A 167 17.35 -10.50 -5.90
CA VAL A 167 17.56 -11.88 -6.35
C VAL A 167 19.02 -12.29 -6.15
N SER A 168 19.98 -11.44 -6.52
CA SER A 168 21.41 -11.71 -6.37
C SER A 168 21.80 -11.89 -4.90
N LYS A 169 21.33 -11.02 -4.02
CA LYS A 169 21.57 -11.11 -2.57
C LYS A 169 20.97 -12.38 -1.95
N MET A 170 19.75 -12.74 -2.33
CA MET A 170 19.11 -13.97 -1.88
C MET A 170 19.90 -15.22 -2.31
N ARG A 171 20.35 -15.27 -3.58
CA ARG A 171 21.17 -16.39 -4.06
C ARG A 171 22.50 -16.50 -3.32
N ALA A 172 23.17 -15.38 -3.06
CA ALA A 172 24.38 -15.38 -2.25
C ALA A 172 24.17 -15.97 -0.86
N LEU A 173 23.05 -15.67 -0.20
CA LEU A 173 22.68 -16.28 1.09
C LEU A 173 22.43 -17.80 0.97
N VAL A 174 21.89 -18.25 -0.14
CA VAL A 174 21.70 -19.70 -0.41
C VAL A 174 23.05 -20.37 -0.63
N ASP A 175 23.94 -19.80 -1.43
CA ASP A 175 25.28 -20.33 -1.71
C ASP A 175 26.13 -20.39 -0.43
N GLU A 176 25.97 -19.43 0.47
CA GLU A 176 26.62 -19.40 1.78
C GLU A 176 25.96 -20.33 2.84
N ASN A 177 24.95 -21.10 2.46
CA ASN A 177 24.11 -21.93 3.38
C ASN A 177 23.45 -21.16 4.54
N LYS A 178 23.27 -19.86 4.41
CA LYS A 178 22.56 -19.02 5.38
C LYS A 178 21.04 -19.02 5.17
N MET A 179 20.60 -19.57 4.04
CA MET A 179 19.21 -19.65 3.62
C MET A 179 19.01 -20.87 2.72
N LYS A 180 17.79 -21.42 2.67
CA LYS A 180 17.43 -22.48 1.72
C LYS A 180 16.45 -21.94 0.68
N PHE A 181 16.53 -22.49 -0.53
CA PHE A 181 15.58 -22.19 -1.60
C PHE A 181 14.96 -23.47 -2.15
N HIS A 182 13.63 -23.53 -2.21
CA HIS A 182 12.83 -24.63 -2.71
C HIS A 182 12.07 -24.23 -3.97
N VAL A 183 12.28 -24.96 -5.07
CA VAL A 183 11.49 -24.79 -6.30
C VAL A 183 10.32 -25.76 -6.26
N ALA A 184 9.23 -25.38 -5.62
CA ALA A 184 8.10 -26.25 -5.34
C ALA A 184 6.82 -25.44 -5.06
N ASP A 185 5.68 -26.14 -5.05
CA ASP A 185 4.40 -25.64 -4.53
C ASP A 185 4.14 -26.23 -3.13
N ILE A 186 3.51 -25.44 -2.25
CA ILE A 186 3.02 -25.93 -0.95
C ILE A 186 1.72 -26.69 -1.17
N LYS A 187 1.60 -27.89 -0.62
CA LYS A 187 0.42 -28.78 -0.75
C LYS A 187 -0.36 -28.94 0.54
N GLU A 188 0.34 -29.01 1.67
CA GLU A 188 -0.27 -29.31 2.96
C GLU A 188 0.46 -28.61 4.09
N LEU A 189 -0.27 -28.22 5.13
CA LEU A 189 0.25 -27.66 6.37
C LEU A 189 0.16 -28.74 7.46
N HIS A 190 1.21 -28.88 8.26
CA HIS A 190 1.27 -29.81 9.38
C HIS A 190 1.47 -29.05 10.68
N GLY A 191 0.68 -29.38 11.67
CA GLY A 191 0.74 -28.74 12.99
C GLY A 191 -0.47 -29.08 13.82
N ASP A 192 -0.61 -28.42 14.94
CA ASP A 192 -1.72 -28.60 15.87
C ASP A 192 -2.17 -27.25 16.44
N ASN A 193 -3.49 -27.08 16.64
CA ASN A 193 -4.10 -25.88 17.19
C ASN A 193 -3.73 -24.56 16.48
N GLY A 194 -3.42 -24.64 15.17
CA GLY A 194 -2.98 -23.53 14.34
C GLY A 194 -1.51 -23.15 14.51
N GLN A 195 -0.74 -23.98 15.22
CA GLN A 195 0.71 -23.85 15.29
C GLN A 195 1.34 -24.77 14.25
N LEU A 196 2.03 -24.18 13.28
CA LEU A 196 2.71 -24.88 12.21
C LEU A 196 3.99 -25.53 12.74
N ASN A 197 4.32 -26.73 12.28
CA ASN A 197 5.60 -27.37 12.51
C ASN A 197 6.31 -27.81 11.22
N ALA A 198 5.56 -28.01 10.15
CA ALA A 198 6.10 -28.37 8.84
C ALA A 198 5.08 -28.10 7.72
N VAL A 199 5.55 -28.14 6.49
CA VAL A 199 4.72 -28.13 5.28
C VAL A 199 5.14 -29.25 4.33
N THR A 200 4.19 -29.87 3.64
CA THR A 200 4.49 -30.73 2.48
C THR A 200 4.61 -29.87 1.24
N VAL A 201 5.71 -30.00 0.53
CA VAL A 201 5.99 -29.30 -0.73
C VAL A 201 6.15 -30.28 -1.88
N GLN A 202 5.75 -29.84 -3.08
CA GLN A 202 5.75 -30.66 -4.30
C GLN A 202 6.51 -29.95 -5.41
N PRO A 203 7.75 -30.34 -5.71
CA PRO A 203 8.41 -29.92 -6.95
C PRO A 203 7.66 -30.46 -8.18
N LYS A 204 7.80 -29.77 -9.30
CA LYS A 204 7.14 -30.19 -10.53
C LYS A 204 7.79 -31.47 -11.09
N GLY A 205 7.04 -32.55 -11.11
CA GLY A 205 7.47 -33.81 -11.70
C GLY A 205 8.38 -34.66 -10.80
N GLU A 206 8.48 -34.33 -9.52
CA GLU A 206 9.27 -35.06 -8.51
C GLU A 206 8.36 -35.49 -7.35
N ASP A 207 8.86 -36.32 -6.45
CA ASP A 207 8.15 -36.70 -5.24
C ASP A 207 8.04 -35.53 -4.25
N SER A 208 6.94 -35.50 -3.49
CA SER A 208 6.75 -34.55 -2.40
C SER A 208 7.71 -34.83 -1.24
N TYR A 209 8.08 -33.76 -0.53
CA TYR A 209 8.86 -33.83 0.69
C TYR A 209 8.39 -32.82 1.73
N THR A 210 8.82 -33.02 2.96
CA THR A 210 8.45 -32.16 4.09
C THR A 210 9.54 -31.11 4.36
N VAL A 211 9.11 -29.88 4.58
CA VAL A 211 9.95 -28.75 5.00
C VAL A 211 9.54 -28.33 6.40
N GLU A 212 10.44 -28.42 7.35
CA GLU A 212 10.21 -27.97 8.72
C GLU A 212 10.20 -26.43 8.78
N CYS A 213 9.14 -25.88 9.36
CA CYS A 213 8.99 -24.45 9.65
C CYS A 213 7.91 -24.25 10.71
N ASP A 214 8.05 -23.22 11.52
CA ASP A 214 7.02 -22.85 12.52
C ASP A 214 6.19 -21.64 12.08
N THR A 215 6.58 -21.01 11.00
CA THR A 215 5.90 -19.82 10.45
C THR A 215 5.97 -19.79 8.93
N LEU A 216 4.82 -19.59 8.29
CA LEU A 216 4.69 -19.38 6.85
C LEU A 216 4.33 -17.91 6.57
N LEU A 217 5.15 -17.21 5.79
CA LEU A 217 4.87 -15.89 5.24
C LEU A 217 4.49 -16.04 3.77
N ALA A 218 3.22 -15.78 3.43
CA ALA A 218 2.66 -16.07 2.11
C ALA A 218 2.50 -14.81 1.25
N PHE A 219 3.47 -14.52 0.39
CA PHE A 219 3.49 -13.33 -0.49
C PHE A 219 3.13 -13.68 -1.94
N TYR A 220 1.92 -14.16 -2.17
CA TYR A 220 1.40 -14.49 -3.51
C TYR A 220 0.85 -13.28 -4.28
N GLY A 221 1.03 -12.08 -3.73
CA GLY A 221 0.49 -10.81 -4.25
C GLY A 221 -0.87 -10.48 -3.66
N LEU A 222 -1.41 -9.34 -4.11
CA LEU A 222 -2.68 -8.81 -3.65
C LEU A 222 -3.75 -8.99 -4.73
N THR A 223 -4.98 -9.18 -4.30
CA THR A 223 -6.16 -8.97 -5.14
C THR A 223 -6.66 -7.57 -4.86
N MET A 224 -6.65 -6.74 -5.88
CA MET A 224 -7.15 -5.38 -5.81
C MET A 224 -8.64 -5.38 -6.21
N LYS A 225 -9.49 -4.89 -5.32
CA LYS A 225 -10.93 -4.72 -5.59
C LYS A 225 -11.27 -3.26 -5.41
N LEU A 226 -11.88 -2.66 -6.42
CA LEU A 226 -12.33 -1.26 -6.35
C LEU A 226 -13.48 -1.08 -5.35
N GLY A 227 -14.21 -2.15 -5.03
CA GLY A 227 -15.40 -2.05 -4.18
C GLY A 227 -16.44 -1.12 -4.78
N PRO A 228 -17.13 -0.30 -3.97
CA PRO A 228 -18.16 0.62 -4.44
C PRO A 228 -17.66 1.66 -5.45
N ILE A 229 -16.36 2.00 -5.46
CA ILE A 229 -15.77 2.94 -6.44
C ILE A 229 -16.09 2.52 -7.88
N ALA A 230 -16.20 1.21 -8.14
CA ALA A 230 -16.58 0.70 -9.46
C ALA A 230 -17.98 1.17 -9.92
N ASN A 231 -18.83 1.57 -8.98
CA ASN A 231 -20.21 2.00 -9.22
C ASN A 231 -20.38 3.54 -9.18
N PHE A 232 -19.30 4.30 -9.06
CA PHE A 232 -19.37 5.79 -9.02
C PHE A 232 -19.63 6.43 -10.40
N GLY A 233 -19.92 5.62 -11.42
CA GLY A 233 -20.20 6.11 -12.77
C GLY A 233 -18.95 6.63 -13.51
N LEU A 234 -17.76 6.21 -13.08
CA LEU A 234 -16.49 6.58 -13.70
C LEU A 234 -16.17 5.68 -14.88
N ASN A 235 -15.48 6.23 -15.86
CA ASN A 235 -14.91 5.44 -16.94
C ASN A 235 -13.71 4.66 -16.38
N LEU A 236 -13.80 3.33 -16.35
CA LEU A 236 -12.75 2.46 -15.84
C LEU A 236 -12.08 1.71 -17.00
N HIS A 237 -10.76 1.57 -16.93
CA HIS A 237 -9.99 0.73 -17.82
C HIS A 237 -9.11 -0.22 -16.96
N GLU A 238 -9.32 -1.54 -17.11
CA GLU A 238 -8.60 -2.57 -16.32
C GLU A 238 -8.62 -2.34 -14.81
N ASN A 239 -9.76 -1.90 -14.26
CA ASN A 239 -9.94 -1.51 -12.85
C ASN A 239 -9.10 -0.29 -12.41
N LEU A 240 -8.65 0.52 -13.34
CA LEU A 240 -7.97 1.79 -13.09
C LEU A 240 -8.82 2.95 -13.62
N ILE A 241 -8.60 4.14 -13.08
CA ILE A 241 -9.31 5.36 -13.45
C ILE A 241 -8.42 6.19 -14.38
N PRO A 242 -8.73 6.26 -15.70
CA PRO A 242 -8.02 7.14 -16.63
C PRO A 242 -8.15 8.61 -16.24
N VAL A 243 -7.06 9.35 -16.32
CA VAL A 243 -7.00 10.78 -15.97
C VAL A 243 -6.26 11.59 -17.03
N ASP A 244 -6.56 12.88 -17.07
CA ASP A 244 -5.78 13.88 -17.77
C ASP A 244 -4.50 14.17 -16.98
N THR A 245 -3.34 14.08 -17.62
CA THR A 245 -2.03 14.28 -16.95
C THR A 245 -1.68 15.72 -16.66
N GLU A 246 -2.44 16.69 -17.18
CA GLU A 246 -2.24 18.11 -16.88
C GLU A 246 -2.76 18.47 -15.47
N LYS A 247 -3.84 17.83 -15.03
CA LYS A 247 -4.55 18.19 -13.82
C LYS A 247 -5.07 17.01 -12.98
N PHE A 248 -4.91 15.79 -13.47
CA PHE A 248 -5.37 14.53 -12.85
C PHE A 248 -6.89 14.48 -12.61
N GLU A 249 -7.66 15.18 -13.44
CA GLU A 249 -9.11 15.08 -13.46
C GLU A 249 -9.53 13.86 -14.29
N THR A 250 -10.58 13.18 -13.85
CA THR A 250 -11.19 12.07 -14.60
C THR A 250 -12.05 12.64 -15.76
N SER A 251 -12.67 11.77 -16.56
CA SER A 251 -13.67 12.17 -17.55
C SER A 251 -14.91 12.83 -16.91
N THR A 252 -15.08 12.71 -15.61
CA THR A 252 -16.19 13.28 -14.83
C THR A 252 -15.73 14.52 -14.08
N LYS A 253 -16.26 15.68 -14.50
CA LYS A 253 -15.89 17.00 -13.98
C LYS A 253 -16.03 17.08 -12.45
N GLY A 254 -14.97 17.56 -11.77
CA GLY A 254 -14.90 17.69 -10.32
C GLY A 254 -14.50 16.41 -9.59
N ILE A 255 -14.27 15.30 -10.31
CA ILE A 255 -13.70 14.09 -9.75
C ILE A 255 -12.28 13.91 -10.27
N PHE A 256 -11.35 13.77 -9.34
CA PHE A 256 -9.92 13.58 -9.58
C PHE A 256 -9.49 12.18 -9.13
N SER A 257 -8.40 11.68 -9.72
CA SER A 257 -7.80 10.43 -9.26
C SER A 257 -6.29 10.52 -9.25
N ILE A 258 -5.67 10.14 -8.12
CA ILE A 258 -4.22 10.20 -7.87
C ILE A 258 -3.72 8.90 -7.25
N GLY A 259 -2.41 8.65 -7.36
CA GLY A 259 -1.78 7.45 -6.83
C GLY A 259 -2.04 6.21 -7.72
N ASP A 260 -1.87 5.02 -7.16
CA ASP A 260 -1.87 3.75 -7.90
C ASP A 260 -3.20 3.38 -8.57
N ILE A 261 -4.30 4.02 -8.14
CA ILE A 261 -5.64 3.79 -8.67
C ILE A 261 -5.86 4.40 -10.05
N ASN A 262 -5.08 5.43 -10.42
CA ASN A 262 -5.22 6.09 -11.71
C ASN A 262 -4.39 5.43 -12.82
N SER A 263 -4.69 5.77 -14.06
CA SER A 263 -3.94 5.36 -15.24
C SER A 263 -3.77 6.49 -16.24
N TYR A 264 -2.57 6.55 -16.83
CA TYR A 264 -2.19 7.44 -17.93
C TYR A 264 -0.93 6.91 -18.61
N PRO A 265 -0.59 7.34 -19.85
CA PRO A 265 0.64 6.93 -20.50
C PRO A 265 1.88 7.29 -19.70
N GLY A 266 2.75 6.33 -19.43
CA GLY A 266 3.97 6.52 -18.64
C GLY A 266 3.77 6.48 -17.12
N LYS A 267 2.61 6.03 -16.62
CA LYS A 267 2.33 5.86 -15.19
C LYS A 267 3.35 4.96 -14.51
N LEU A 268 3.97 5.48 -13.45
CA LEU A 268 4.76 4.71 -12.49
C LEU A 268 4.01 4.63 -11.16
N LYS A 269 3.86 3.42 -10.64
CA LYS A 269 3.22 3.18 -9.33
C LYS A 269 4.23 3.37 -8.20
N LEU A 270 4.62 4.63 -7.99
CA LEU A 270 5.55 5.07 -6.96
C LEU A 270 4.86 6.10 -6.05
N ILE A 271 5.25 6.14 -4.79
CA ILE A 271 4.78 7.15 -3.82
C ILE A 271 5.11 8.56 -4.34
N LEU A 272 6.32 8.75 -4.86
CA LEU A 272 6.77 9.99 -5.50
C LEU A 272 5.82 10.47 -6.61
N SER A 273 5.37 9.56 -7.48
CA SER A 273 4.42 9.89 -8.56
C SER A 273 3.11 10.41 -7.98
N GLY A 274 2.58 9.76 -6.94
CA GLY A 274 1.37 10.20 -6.25
C GLY A 274 1.48 11.60 -5.65
N PHE A 275 2.63 11.98 -5.11
CA PHE A 275 2.87 13.34 -4.62
C PHE A 275 2.83 14.38 -5.73
N HIS A 276 3.47 14.10 -6.88
CA HIS A 276 3.42 14.98 -8.05
C HIS A 276 1.99 15.16 -8.57
N GLU A 277 1.27 14.04 -8.72
CA GLU A 277 -0.12 14.01 -9.15
C GLU A 277 -1.02 14.85 -8.22
N GLY A 278 -0.83 14.69 -6.90
CA GLY A 278 -1.54 15.46 -5.89
C GLY A 278 -1.28 16.96 -5.98
N ALA A 279 -0.06 17.37 -6.30
CA ALA A 279 0.29 18.78 -6.46
C ALA A 279 -0.45 19.43 -7.66
N LEU A 280 -0.47 18.77 -8.82
CA LEU A 280 -1.17 19.28 -10.01
C LEU A 280 -2.69 19.23 -9.82
N MET A 281 -3.22 18.16 -9.26
CA MET A 281 -4.63 18.03 -8.90
C MET A 281 -5.09 19.16 -7.99
N ALA A 282 -4.33 19.50 -6.94
CA ALA A 282 -4.69 20.53 -6.00
C ALA A 282 -4.79 21.93 -6.65
N GLN A 283 -3.97 22.22 -7.65
CA GLN A 283 -4.03 23.47 -8.44
C GLN A 283 -5.37 23.58 -9.18
N GLN A 284 -5.85 22.50 -9.76
CA GLN A 284 -7.14 22.49 -10.46
C GLN A 284 -8.31 22.45 -9.47
N ALA A 285 -8.24 21.65 -8.42
CA ALA A 285 -9.26 21.55 -7.39
C ALA A 285 -9.56 22.93 -6.75
N PHE A 286 -8.53 23.76 -6.55
CA PHE A 286 -8.71 25.13 -6.04
C PHE A 286 -9.69 25.95 -6.86
N ARG A 287 -9.71 25.80 -8.18
CA ARG A 287 -10.60 26.56 -9.09
C ARG A 287 -12.06 26.15 -8.94
N TYR A 288 -12.32 24.89 -8.55
CA TYR A 288 -13.67 24.42 -8.26
C TYR A 288 -14.16 24.87 -6.87
N VAL A 289 -13.26 24.84 -5.87
CA VAL A 289 -13.60 25.22 -4.50
C VAL A 289 -13.75 26.74 -4.35
N TYR A 290 -12.99 27.51 -5.12
CA TYR A 290 -12.98 28.98 -5.08
C TYR A 290 -13.06 29.57 -6.50
N PRO A 291 -14.21 29.46 -7.19
CA PRO A 291 -14.34 29.86 -8.60
C PRO A 291 -14.05 31.37 -8.80
N ASP A 292 -14.38 32.21 -7.82
CA ASP A 292 -14.19 33.65 -7.88
C ASP A 292 -12.80 34.11 -7.43
N LYS A 293 -11.93 33.20 -6.97
CA LYS A 293 -10.59 33.55 -6.51
C LYS A 293 -9.53 33.25 -7.57
N LYS A 294 -8.70 34.22 -7.86
CA LYS A 294 -7.53 34.02 -8.71
C LYS A 294 -6.48 33.19 -7.93
N LEU A 295 -6.15 32.01 -8.43
CA LEU A 295 -5.03 31.23 -7.92
C LEU A 295 -3.73 31.97 -8.27
N ARG A 296 -2.98 32.39 -7.26
CA ARG A 296 -1.63 32.93 -7.41
C ARG A 296 -0.63 31.86 -6.97
N PHE A 297 0.27 31.48 -7.88
CA PHE A 297 1.38 30.63 -7.51
C PHE A 297 2.30 31.41 -6.55
N GLN A 298 2.63 30.80 -5.43
CA GLN A 298 3.55 31.34 -4.43
C GLN A 298 4.46 30.24 -3.93
N TYR A 299 5.75 30.52 -3.83
CA TYR A 299 6.68 29.59 -3.19
C TYR A 299 6.40 29.53 -1.68
N THR A 300 6.54 28.34 -1.08
CA THR A 300 6.29 28.12 0.34
C THR A 300 7.16 28.98 1.24
N THR A 301 8.40 29.23 0.84
CA THR A 301 9.39 30.06 1.55
C THR A 301 9.00 31.54 1.62
N SER A 302 8.14 32.02 0.71
CA SER A 302 7.68 33.42 0.67
C SER A 302 6.21 33.59 1.06
N SER A 303 5.58 32.54 1.61
CA SER A 303 4.18 32.57 2.03
C SER A 303 4.06 32.83 3.52
N SER A 304 3.87 34.07 3.92
CA SER A 304 3.66 34.48 5.32
C SER A 304 2.48 33.75 5.97
N SER A 305 1.38 33.57 5.24
CA SER A 305 0.21 32.83 5.73
C SER A 305 0.48 31.33 5.96
N LEU A 306 1.43 30.73 5.23
CA LEU A 306 1.86 29.35 5.48
C LEU A 306 2.82 29.30 6.67
N GLN A 307 3.76 30.24 6.75
CA GLN A 307 4.69 30.35 7.87
C GLN A 307 3.96 30.53 9.20
N GLU A 308 2.95 31.39 9.25
CA GLU A 308 2.06 31.56 10.41
C GLU A 308 1.37 30.25 10.81
N LYS A 309 0.81 29.50 9.85
CA LYS A 309 0.18 28.21 10.12
C LYS A 309 1.17 27.15 10.62
N LEU A 310 2.39 27.18 10.16
CA LEU A 310 3.45 26.26 10.56
C LEU A 310 4.14 26.69 11.87
N GLY A 311 3.79 27.85 12.41
CA GLY A 311 4.42 28.41 13.61
C GLY A 311 5.91 28.75 13.41
N VAL A 312 6.30 29.07 12.16
CA VAL A 312 7.67 29.46 11.83
C VAL A 312 7.72 30.98 11.81
N ASP A 313 8.32 31.58 12.83
CA ASP A 313 8.56 33.03 12.88
C ASP A 313 9.65 33.44 11.88
N GLU A 314 9.49 34.61 11.22
CA GLU A 314 10.47 35.18 10.28
C GLU A 314 11.89 35.40 10.86
N LYS A 315 12.08 35.17 12.15
CA LYS A 315 13.37 35.34 12.87
C LYS A 315 14.27 34.12 12.88
N ALA A 316 13.84 33.00 12.26
CA ALA A 316 14.59 31.73 12.24
C ALA A 316 15.17 31.37 10.85
N ALA A 317 15.19 32.30 9.90
CA ALA A 317 15.76 32.15 8.57
C ALA A 317 17.05 32.97 8.42
#